data_443866f68fd78df950a948fad928c8c6
#
_entry.id   443866f68fd78df950a948fad928c8c6
#
_cell.length_a   1.000
_cell.length_b   1.000
_cell.length_c   1.000
_cell.angle_alpha   90.00
_cell.angle_beta   90.00
_cell.angle_gamma   90.00
#
_symmetry.space_group_name_H-M   'P 1'
#
loop_
_entity.id
_entity.type
_entity.pdbx_description
1 polymer ?
#
loop_
_entity_poly.entity_id
_entity_poly.type
_entity_poly.pdbx_seq_one_letter_code
_entity_poly.pdbx_strand_id
1 'polypeptide(L)'
;MEKFILNITASSGEFYQGYCESLTLPTGDGVYGVQAGHNPVLVALHMGIAKFTVDGETREVLVGDGIAEVLSLIHISEPTRH
;
A
#
# COMPACT_ATOMS: atom_id res chain seq x y z
N MET A 1 3.95 13.10 -10.53
CA MET A 1 3.38 11.77 -10.37
C MET A 1 2.51 11.74 -9.15
N GLU A 2 1.37 11.11 -9.30
CA GLU A 2 0.47 10.98 -8.18
C GLU A 2 0.95 9.88 -7.26
N LYS A 3 0.73 10.07 -5.98
CA LYS A 3 1.10 9.11 -4.97
C LYS A 3 -0.12 8.83 -4.09
N PHE A 4 -0.06 7.72 -3.40
CA PHE A 4 -1.09 7.39 -2.42
C PHE A 4 -0.40 6.88 -1.17
N ILE A 5 -1.15 6.82 -0.09
CA ILE A 5 -0.60 6.38 1.18
C ILE A 5 -0.92 4.91 1.37
N LEU A 6 0.09 4.17 1.78
CA LEU A 6 -0.02 2.75 2.05
C LEU A 6 0.29 2.49 3.50
N ASN A 7 -0.62 1.80 4.18
CA ASN A 7 -0.40 1.32 5.54
C ASN A 7 -0.46 -0.20 5.50
N ILE A 8 0.57 -0.82 6.04
CA ILE A 8 0.59 -2.27 6.16
C ILE A 8 0.73 -2.62 7.63
N THR A 9 -0.18 -3.42 8.14
CA THR A 9 -0.11 -3.93 9.50
C THR A 9 -0.03 -5.45 9.44
N ALA A 10 1.09 -6.00 9.84
CA ALA A 10 1.28 -7.43 9.84
C ALA A 10 0.69 -8.04 11.10
N SER A 11 0.28 -9.30 11.00
CA SER A 11 -0.26 -9.99 12.16
C SER A 11 0.78 -10.14 13.26
N SER A 12 2.07 -10.04 12.91
CA SER A 12 3.15 -10.07 13.90
C SER A 12 3.28 -8.77 14.67
N GLY A 13 2.55 -7.72 14.27
CA GLY A 13 2.62 -6.44 14.92
C GLY A 13 3.47 -5.42 14.19
N GLU A 14 4.15 -5.82 13.13
CA GLU A 14 4.93 -4.88 12.35
C GLU A 14 4.03 -3.93 11.60
N PHE A 15 4.50 -2.72 11.42
CA PHE A 15 3.71 -1.68 10.79
C PHE A 15 4.57 -0.91 9.82
N TYR A 16 4.04 -0.67 8.63
CA TYR A 16 4.71 0.13 7.62
C TYR A 16 3.73 1.18 7.11
N GLN A 17 4.22 2.40 6.97
CA GLN A 17 3.42 3.48 6.42
C GLN A 17 4.30 4.30 5.50
N GLY A 18 3.79 4.59 4.33
CA GLY A 18 4.55 5.40 3.39
C GLY A 18 3.74 5.77 2.18
N TYR A 19 4.36 6.52 1.30
CA TYR A 19 3.77 6.94 0.04
C TYR A 19 4.30 6.06 -1.06
N CYS A 20 3.49 5.78 -2.06
CA CYS A 20 3.97 5.11 -3.25
C CYS A 20 3.14 5.49 -4.46
N GLU A 21 3.70 5.20 -5.63
CA GLU A 21 3.05 5.51 -6.90
C GLU A 21 2.37 4.29 -7.49
N SER A 22 2.92 3.12 -7.24
CA SER A 22 2.30 1.88 -7.62
C SER A 22 2.72 0.81 -6.64
N LEU A 23 1.93 -0.24 -6.58
CA LEU A 23 2.06 -1.23 -5.52
C LEU A 23 1.57 -2.57 -6.03
N THR A 24 2.26 -3.62 -5.64
CA THR A 24 1.84 -4.99 -5.90
C THR A 24 1.93 -5.75 -4.60
N LEU A 25 0.83 -6.37 -4.21
CA LEU A 25 0.73 -7.03 -2.92
C LEU A 25 0.46 -8.51 -3.09
N PRO A 26 1.07 -9.36 -2.26
CA PRO A 26 0.76 -10.79 -2.30
C PRO A 26 -0.54 -11.04 -1.52
N THR A 27 -1.46 -11.76 -2.14
CA THR A 27 -2.71 -12.12 -1.51
C THR A 27 -2.92 -13.61 -1.65
N GLY A 28 -3.95 -14.13 -1.00
CA GLY A 28 -4.26 -15.54 -1.10
C GLY A 28 -4.67 -15.96 -2.50
N ASP A 29 -5.14 -15.02 -3.31
CA ASP A 29 -5.57 -15.31 -4.68
C ASP A 29 -4.49 -14.97 -5.70
N GLY A 30 -3.29 -14.62 -5.25
CA GLY A 30 -2.22 -14.23 -6.14
C GLY A 30 -1.75 -12.83 -5.82
N VAL A 31 -1.61 -12.01 -6.84
CA VAL A 31 -1.04 -10.68 -6.69
C VAL A 31 -2.09 -9.63 -6.98
N TYR A 32 -2.16 -8.62 -6.13
CA TYR A 32 -3.10 -7.53 -6.29
C TYR A 32 -2.32 -6.25 -6.58
N GLY A 33 -2.63 -5.61 -7.69
CA GLY A 33 -1.92 -4.39 -8.10
C GLY A 33 -2.74 -3.15 -7.83
N VAL A 34 -2.07 -2.10 -7.37
CA VAL A 34 -2.70 -0.82 -7.06
C VAL A 34 -1.86 0.29 -7.66
N GLN A 35 -2.51 1.25 -8.27
CA GLN A 35 -1.84 2.43 -8.81
C GLN A 35 -2.50 3.68 -8.25
N ALA A 36 -1.79 4.80 -8.40
CA ALA A 36 -2.33 6.08 -7.97
C ALA A 36 -3.68 6.32 -8.63
N GLY A 37 -4.59 6.91 -7.89
CA GLY A 37 -5.94 7.13 -8.38
C GLY A 37 -6.91 6.02 -8.04
N HIS A 38 -6.42 4.93 -7.48
CA HIS A 38 -7.28 3.83 -7.07
C HIS A 38 -8.14 4.29 -5.88
N ASN A 39 -9.36 3.79 -5.82
CA ASN A 39 -10.19 4.06 -4.65
C ASN A 39 -9.57 3.43 -3.41
N PRO A 40 -9.82 4.01 -2.23
CA PRO A 40 -9.32 3.40 -1.00
C PRO A 40 -9.80 1.96 -0.88
N VAL A 41 -8.94 1.09 -0.40
CA VAL A 41 -9.25 -0.32 -0.32
C VAL A 41 -8.44 -0.96 0.80
N LEU A 42 -9.01 -2.00 1.39
CA LEU A 42 -8.30 -2.86 2.33
C LEU A 42 -8.02 -4.18 1.63
N VAL A 43 -6.80 -4.66 1.76
CA VAL A 43 -6.37 -5.88 1.11
C VAL A 43 -5.81 -6.82 2.16
N ALA A 44 -6.33 -8.03 2.21
CA ALA A 44 -5.79 -9.05 3.11
C ALA A 44 -4.52 -9.62 2.47
N LEU A 45 -3.43 -9.53 3.19
CA LEU A 45 -2.13 -9.97 2.71
C LEU A 45 -1.86 -11.41 3.09
N HIS A 46 -1.17 -12.09 2.18
CA HIS A 46 -0.62 -13.40 2.43
C HIS A 46 0.89 -13.27 2.37
N MET A 47 1.61 -14.10 3.12
CA MET A 47 3.06 -14.01 3.15
C MET A 47 3.63 -14.02 1.75
N GLY A 48 4.54 -13.10 1.45
CA GLY A 48 5.15 -13.01 0.13
C GLY A 48 5.91 -11.71 -0.03
N ILE A 49 6.17 -11.36 -1.28
CA ILE A 49 6.92 -10.16 -1.61
C ILE A 49 5.97 -9.07 -2.06
N ALA A 50 6.04 -7.95 -1.37
CA ALA A 50 5.33 -6.74 -1.80
C ALA A 50 6.31 -5.88 -2.58
N LYS A 51 5.85 -5.32 -3.69
CA LYS A 51 6.67 -4.41 -4.49
C LYS A 51 5.99 -3.07 -4.53
N PHE A 52 6.75 -2.02 -4.33
CA PHE A 52 6.19 -0.69 -4.44
C PHE A 52 7.19 0.24 -5.09
N THR A 53 6.67 1.19 -5.83
CA THR A 53 7.47 2.13 -6.59
C THR A 53 7.26 3.53 -6.04
N VAL A 54 8.36 4.21 -5.74
CA VAL A 54 8.36 5.58 -5.25
C VAL A 54 9.44 6.33 -6.00
N ASP A 55 9.05 7.42 -6.62
CA ASP A 55 9.99 8.30 -7.34
C ASP A 55 10.83 7.54 -8.35
N GLY A 56 10.20 6.60 -9.04
CA GLY A 56 10.87 5.84 -10.09
C GLY A 56 11.68 4.66 -9.60
N GLU A 57 11.76 4.46 -8.30
CA GLU A 57 12.49 3.34 -7.73
C GLU A 57 11.52 2.29 -7.24
N THR A 58 11.79 1.05 -7.59
CA THR A 58 10.98 -0.08 -7.15
C THR A 58 11.70 -0.79 -6.03
N ARG A 59 10.97 -1.03 -4.94
CA ARG A 59 11.48 -1.74 -3.79
C ARG A 59 10.67 -2.99 -3.56
N GLU A 60 11.33 -4.01 -3.04
CA GLU A 60 10.68 -5.26 -2.70
C GLU A 60 10.88 -5.50 -1.21
N VAL A 61 9.79 -5.89 -0.56
CA VAL A 61 9.81 -6.13 0.88
C VAL A 61 9.08 -7.44 1.14
N LEU A 62 9.68 -8.28 1.97
CA LEU A 62 9.00 -9.50 2.40
C LEU A 62 7.99 -9.13 3.46
N VAL A 63 6.73 -9.52 3.25
CA VAL A 63 5.68 -9.23 4.20
C VAL A 63 5.05 -10.55 4.65
N GLY A 64 4.59 -10.55 5.88
CA GLY A 64 3.81 -11.68 6.38
C GLY A 64 2.33 -11.44 6.19
N ASP A 65 1.54 -12.34 6.76
CA ASP A 65 0.09 -12.18 6.75
C ASP A 65 -0.27 -10.88 7.46
N GLY A 66 -1.28 -10.21 6.96
CA GLY A 66 -1.71 -8.97 7.58
C GLY A 66 -2.72 -8.27 6.71
N ILE A 67 -2.80 -6.96 6.88
CA ILE A 67 -3.74 -6.13 6.16
C ILE A 67 -3.01 -4.93 5.60
N ALA A 68 -3.26 -4.64 4.33
CA ALA A 68 -2.77 -3.42 3.70
C ALA A 68 -3.95 -2.48 3.51
N GLU A 69 -3.77 -1.24 3.90
CA GLU A 69 -4.77 -0.20 3.71
C GLU A 69 -4.22 0.79 2.71
N VAL A 70 -4.94 0.96 1.61
CA VAL A 70 -4.55 1.90 0.57
C VAL A 70 -5.47 3.10 0.68
N LEU A 71 -4.89 4.28 0.86
CA LEU A 71 -5.65 5.51 1.04
C LEU A 71 -5.34 6.46 -0.08
N SER A 72 -6.38 7.05 -0.64
CA SER A 72 -6.19 8.03 -1.69
C SER A 72 -5.54 9.27 -1.12
N LEU A 73 -4.55 9.80 -1.83
CA LEU A 73 -3.92 11.03 -1.41
C LEU A 73 -4.91 12.18 -1.41
N ILE A 74 -5.91 12.10 -2.26
CA ILE A 74 -6.93 13.15 -2.32
C ILE A 74 -7.65 13.25 -0.98
N HIS A 75 -7.95 12.13 -0.36
CA HIS A 75 -8.63 12.15 0.92
C HIS A 75 -7.74 12.68 2.04
N ILE A 76 -6.44 12.50 1.88
CA ILE A 76 -5.50 12.87 2.92
C ILE A 76 -5.08 14.32 2.79
N SER A 77 -4.91 14.77 1.58
CA SER A 77 -4.41 16.11 1.36
C SER A 77 -5.47 17.17 1.54
N GLU A 78 -6.68 16.78 1.82
CA GLU A 78 -7.74 17.72 2.06
C GLU A 78 -7.36 18.55 3.26
N PRO A 79 -7.21 19.82 3.10
CA PRO A 79 -6.81 20.62 4.23
C PRO A 79 -7.93 20.66 5.18
N THR A 80 -7.62 20.40 6.23
CA THR A 80 -8.61 20.35 7.09
C THR A 80 -8.83 21.63 7.73
N ARG A 81 -9.00 22.04 7.17
CA ARG A 81 -8.87 22.93 7.44
C ARG A 81 -9.59 23.46 7.80
N HIS A 82 -9.87 23.40 8.11
CA HIS A 82 -10.22 23.72 8.31
C HIS A 82 -10.33 23.97 8.84
#